data_67c86114b354e85bd54b658e44ea8736
#
_entry.id   67c86114b354e85bd54b658e44ea8736
#
_cell.length_a   1.000
_cell.length_b   1.000
_cell.length_c   1.000
_cell.angle_alpha   90.00
_cell.angle_beta   90.00
_cell.angle_gamma   90.00
#
_symmetry.space_group_name_H-M   'P 1'
#
loop_
_entity.id
_entity.type
_entity.pdbx_description
1 polymer ?
#
loop_
_entity_poly.entity_id
_entity_poly.type
_entity_poly.pdbx_seq_one_letter_code
_entity_poly.pdbx_strand_id
1 'polypeptide(L)'
;STPLPTGHSLSVPPSDESVEPSGPYPELVGYLMYLMTCTRPDLAYPFSLLARYVAPGRHRKVHWDAAKRVLRYLCSTSGMGLVLGGRARVVLTGHADASWVDNLATQRSSQGYTFSLGSGSVSWRSTRSSSVLNSSCEAEIYAGALAAQELRWLTYLLTNLGEAPRSPPVLYVDNKAMLALCQEHILDHRTKHIVLRYFLARDLQERGQLRLAYVASQANTTDVFTKALQPCDHQPCFAFLDWSCDLLFSPTLPMGVSYLYPPAS
;
A
#
# COMPACT_ATOMS: atom_id res chain seq x y z
N SER A 1 -14.03 11.94 -5.56
CA SER A 1 -14.04 10.79 -6.48
C SER A 1 -12.99 9.79 -6.07
N THR A 2 -13.10 8.52 -6.49
CA THR A 2 -12.11 7.46 -6.25
C THR A 2 -11.39 7.11 -7.55
N PRO A 3 -10.13 6.65 -7.48
CA PRO A 3 -9.35 6.34 -8.68
C PRO A 3 -9.97 5.19 -9.49
N LEU A 4 -10.55 4.19 -8.81
CA LEU A 4 -11.31 3.11 -9.44
C LEU A 4 -12.65 2.90 -8.74
N PRO A 5 -13.72 2.47 -9.45
CA PRO A 5 -15.00 2.13 -8.83
C PRO A 5 -14.90 0.78 -8.11
N THR A 6 -15.68 0.61 -7.05
CA THR A 6 -15.83 -0.68 -6.36
C THR A 6 -16.40 -1.74 -7.30
N GLY A 7 -15.94 -2.98 -7.16
CA GLY A 7 -16.41 -4.10 -7.97
C GLY A 7 -16.00 -4.07 -9.45
N HIS A 8 -15.14 -3.13 -9.83
CA HIS A 8 -14.67 -3.03 -11.21
C HIS A 8 -13.69 -4.17 -11.54
N SER A 9 -14.09 -5.03 -12.48
CA SER A 9 -13.20 -6.06 -13.02
C SER A 9 -12.52 -5.56 -14.27
N LEU A 10 -11.18 -5.64 -14.30
CA LEU A 10 -10.38 -5.41 -15.50
C LEU A 10 -10.15 -6.70 -16.30
N SER A 11 -10.73 -7.83 -15.89
CA SER A 11 -10.70 -9.06 -16.67
C SER A 11 -11.62 -8.92 -17.88
N VAL A 12 -11.08 -9.12 -19.06
CA VAL A 12 -11.82 -9.09 -20.34
C VAL A 12 -12.17 -10.52 -20.73
N PRO A 13 -13.44 -10.82 -21.04
CA PRO A 13 -13.82 -12.10 -21.61
C PRO A 13 -13.07 -12.35 -22.94
N PRO A 14 -12.74 -13.61 -23.26
CA PRO A 14 -12.07 -13.94 -24.53
C PRO A 14 -12.82 -13.50 -25.79
N SER A 15 -14.13 -13.32 -25.71
CA SER A 15 -15.00 -12.88 -26.81
C SER A 15 -14.96 -11.38 -27.11
N ASP A 16 -14.36 -10.56 -26.26
CA ASP A 16 -14.28 -9.11 -26.45
C ASP A 16 -12.93 -8.76 -27.10
N GLU A 17 -12.78 -9.17 -28.35
CA GLU A 17 -11.58 -8.95 -29.18
C GLU A 17 -11.51 -7.56 -29.81
N SER A 18 -12.31 -6.60 -29.40
CA SER A 18 -12.18 -5.24 -29.91
C SER A 18 -10.83 -4.64 -29.49
N VAL A 19 -9.81 -5.06 -30.24
CA VAL A 19 -8.44 -4.55 -30.19
C VAL A 19 -8.43 -3.20 -30.89
N GLU A 20 -9.01 -2.18 -30.31
CA GLU A 20 -8.59 -0.84 -30.66
C GLU A 20 -7.37 -0.49 -29.81
N PRO A 21 -6.21 -0.23 -30.42
CA PRO A 21 -5.08 0.34 -29.73
C PRO A 21 -5.46 1.77 -29.33
N SER A 22 -6.06 1.92 -28.16
CA SER A 22 -6.53 3.19 -27.67
C SER A 22 -5.43 3.88 -26.86
N GLY A 23 -4.63 4.70 -27.57
CA GLY A 23 -3.67 5.61 -26.98
C GLY A 23 -2.38 4.98 -26.42
N PRO A 24 -1.47 5.79 -25.88
CA PRO A 24 -0.17 5.36 -25.33
C PRO A 24 -0.34 4.77 -23.94
N TYR A 25 -1.00 3.61 -23.82
CA TYR A 25 -1.29 2.98 -22.54
C TYR A 25 -0.04 2.67 -21.69
N PRO A 26 1.04 2.07 -22.26
CA PRO A 26 2.24 1.80 -21.48
C PRO A 26 2.90 3.07 -20.92
N GLU A 27 2.93 4.14 -21.71
CA GLU A 27 3.47 5.43 -21.28
C GLU A 27 2.66 6.03 -20.14
N LEU A 28 1.33 6.01 -20.26
CA LEU A 28 0.44 6.50 -19.22
C LEU A 28 0.64 5.73 -17.92
N VAL A 29 0.71 4.40 -17.97
CA VAL A 29 0.96 3.57 -16.78
C VAL A 29 2.36 3.88 -16.22
N GLY A 30 3.35 4.17 -17.04
CA GLY A 30 4.68 4.63 -16.61
C GLY A 30 4.63 5.95 -15.81
N TYR A 31 3.85 6.94 -16.26
CA TYR A 31 3.63 8.18 -15.50
C TYR A 31 2.91 7.93 -14.17
N LEU A 32 1.91 7.05 -14.17
CA LEU A 32 1.23 6.67 -12.93
C LEU A 32 2.17 5.97 -11.95
N MET A 33 3.10 5.14 -12.44
CA MET A 33 4.13 4.51 -11.62
C MET A 33 5.02 5.54 -10.94
N TYR A 34 5.48 6.55 -11.68
CA TYR A 34 6.32 7.61 -11.11
C TYR A 34 5.59 8.36 -9.98
N LEU A 35 4.35 8.80 -10.23
CA LEU A 35 3.56 9.50 -9.22
C LEU A 35 3.29 8.61 -8.00
N MET A 36 2.91 7.36 -8.22
CA MET A 36 2.66 6.39 -7.17
C MET A 36 3.90 6.17 -6.30
N THR A 37 5.06 6.07 -6.90
CA THR A 37 6.30 5.79 -6.18
C THR A 37 6.79 7.00 -5.39
N CYS A 38 6.59 8.21 -5.89
CA CYS A 38 7.19 9.40 -5.31
C CYS A 38 6.28 10.13 -4.31
N THR A 39 4.99 10.31 -4.65
CA THR A 39 4.14 11.28 -3.92
C THR A 39 2.68 10.88 -3.75
N ARG A 40 2.21 9.84 -4.44
CA ARG A 40 0.79 9.47 -4.51
C ARG A 40 0.56 7.99 -4.18
N PRO A 41 0.74 7.58 -2.91
CA PRO A 41 0.50 6.20 -2.46
C PRO A 41 -0.91 5.68 -2.75
N ASP A 42 -1.91 6.55 -2.81
CA ASP A 42 -3.30 6.23 -3.19
C ASP A 42 -3.46 5.61 -4.57
N LEU A 43 -2.47 5.79 -5.43
CA LEU A 43 -2.44 5.18 -6.75
C LEU A 43 -1.85 3.75 -6.74
N ALA A 44 -1.37 3.26 -5.60
CA ALA A 44 -0.65 1.98 -5.57
C ALA A 44 -1.52 0.80 -6.02
N TYR A 45 -2.75 0.69 -5.53
CA TYR A 45 -3.66 -0.37 -5.96
C TYR A 45 -4.14 -0.20 -7.41
N PRO A 46 -4.66 0.96 -7.84
CA PRO A 46 -4.98 1.20 -9.24
C PRO A 46 -3.83 0.92 -10.20
N PHE A 47 -2.62 1.39 -9.87
CA PHE A 47 -1.42 1.12 -10.63
C PHE A 47 -1.12 -0.38 -10.71
N SER A 48 -1.15 -1.08 -9.57
CA SER A 48 -0.93 -2.53 -9.49
C SER A 48 -1.88 -3.32 -10.40
N LEU A 49 -3.12 -2.87 -10.57
CA LEU A 49 -4.09 -3.47 -11.48
C LEU A 49 -3.76 -3.17 -12.94
N LEU A 50 -3.53 -1.90 -13.29
CA LEU A 50 -3.28 -1.45 -14.66
C LEU A 50 -1.96 -2.01 -15.20
N ALA A 51 -0.92 -2.09 -14.38
CA ALA A 51 0.40 -2.60 -14.77
C ALA A 51 0.37 -4.05 -15.28
N ARG A 52 -0.65 -4.84 -14.93
CA ARG A 52 -0.83 -6.22 -15.40
C ARG A 52 -1.06 -6.33 -16.92
N TYR A 53 -1.49 -5.23 -17.54
CA TYR A 53 -1.91 -5.17 -18.94
C TYR A 53 -0.99 -4.33 -19.81
N VAL A 54 0.19 -3.95 -19.32
CA VAL A 54 1.17 -3.11 -20.05
C VAL A 54 1.83 -3.86 -21.20
N ALA A 55 1.96 -5.20 -21.10
CA ALA A 55 2.58 -5.99 -22.16
C ALA A 55 1.84 -5.81 -23.50
N PRO A 56 2.57 -5.80 -24.63
CA PRO A 56 1.98 -5.63 -25.97
C PRO A 56 0.81 -6.59 -26.21
N GLY A 57 -0.29 -6.09 -26.76
CA GLY A 57 -1.48 -6.87 -27.07
C GLY A 57 -2.35 -7.29 -25.88
N ARG A 58 -1.99 -6.93 -24.64
CA ARG A 58 -2.78 -7.28 -23.44
C ARG A 58 -3.80 -6.25 -23.04
N HIS A 59 -3.55 -4.97 -23.26
CA HIS A 59 -4.52 -3.93 -22.91
C HIS A 59 -5.65 -3.85 -23.94
N ARG A 60 -6.82 -3.45 -23.47
CA ARG A 60 -8.06 -3.28 -24.23
C ARG A 60 -8.65 -1.92 -23.86
N LYS A 61 -9.74 -1.54 -24.51
CA LYS A 61 -10.47 -0.30 -24.22
C LYS A 61 -10.81 -0.13 -22.74
N VAL A 62 -11.23 -1.20 -22.06
CA VAL A 62 -11.56 -1.16 -20.62
C VAL A 62 -10.37 -0.72 -19.75
N HIS A 63 -9.16 -1.18 -20.08
CA HIS A 63 -7.95 -0.79 -19.36
C HIS A 63 -7.59 0.67 -19.62
N TRP A 64 -7.72 1.12 -20.88
CA TRP A 64 -7.53 2.52 -21.25
C TRP A 64 -8.53 3.44 -20.56
N ASP A 65 -9.81 3.08 -20.52
CA ASP A 65 -10.84 3.85 -19.84
C ASP A 65 -10.62 3.91 -18.33
N ALA A 66 -10.16 2.82 -17.73
CA ALA A 66 -9.75 2.79 -16.33
C ALA A 66 -8.54 3.72 -16.07
N ALA A 67 -7.52 3.68 -16.92
CA ALA A 67 -6.37 4.57 -16.80
C ALA A 67 -6.76 6.06 -16.95
N LYS A 68 -7.65 6.39 -17.90
CA LYS A 68 -8.22 7.75 -18.01
C LYS A 68 -9.02 8.17 -16.77
N ARG A 69 -9.71 7.22 -16.12
CA ARG A 69 -10.39 7.52 -14.86
C ARG A 69 -9.40 7.89 -13.75
N VAL A 70 -8.28 7.17 -13.64
CA VAL A 70 -7.21 7.54 -12.71
C VAL A 70 -6.66 8.93 -13.00
N LEU A 71 -6.50 9.31 -14.28
CA LEU A 71 -6.10 10.69 -14.63
C LEU A 71 -7.13 11.73 -14.20
N ARG A 72 -8.42 11.48 -14.40
CA ARG A 72 -9.48 12.42 -13.92
C ARG A 72 -9.46 12.54 -12.40
N TYR A 73 -9.21 11.44 -11.69
CA TYR A 73 -9.02 11.46 -10.24
C TYR A 73 -7.81 12.34 -9.87
N LEU A 74 -6.67 12.18 -10.52
CA LEU A 74 -5.48 13.00 -10.32
C LEU A 74 -5.75 14.48 -10.57
N CYS A 75 -6.44 14.83 -11.66
CA CYS A 75 -6.83 16.23 -11.93
C CYS A 75 -7.72 16.80 -10.82
N SER A 76 -8.67 16.01 -10.30
CA SER A 76 -9.55 16.47 -9.22
C SER A 76 -8.88 16.50 -7.83
N THR A 77 -7.69 15.93 -7.72
CA THR A 77 -6.91 15.85 -6.48
C THR A 77 -5.48 16.37 -6.66
N SER A 78 -5.29 17.31 -7.59
CA SER A 78 -3.96 17.87 -7.92
C SER A 78 -3.29 18.62 -6.77
N GLY A 79 -4.09 19.17 -5.84
CA GLY A 79 -3.58 19.79 -4.61
C GLY A 79 -3.24 18.81 -3.49
N MET A 80 -3.53 17.51 -3.66
CA MET A 80 -3.20 16.50 -2.65
C MET A 80 -1.78 16.00 -2.83
N GLY A 81 -1.05 15.94 -1.73
CA GLY A 81 0.32 15.44 -1.70
C GLY A 81 0.68 14.82 -0.37
N LEU A 82 1.82 14.17 -0.35
CA LEU A 82 2.36 13.55 0.85
C LEU A 82 2.97 14.64 1.74
N VAL A 83 2.55 14.69 2.99
CA VAL A 83 3.11 15.62 3.98
C VAL A 83 4.10 14.85 4.84
N LEU A 84 5.37 15.26 4.77
CA LEU A 84 6.46 14.66 5.55
C LEU A 84 7.00 15.69 6.54
N GLY A 85 7.43 15.21 7.71
CA GLY A 85 8.01 16.07 8.75
C GLY A 85 7.03 16.36 9.89
N GLY A 86 7.25 17.47 10.60
CA GLY A 86 6.48 17.87 11.77
C GLY A 86 7.23 17.66 13.08
N ARG A 87 6.57 18.00 14.22
CA ARG A 87 7.15 17.88 15.57
C ARG A 87 6.91 16.53 16.24
N ALA A 88 6.27 15.59 15.54
CA ALA A 88 6.00 14.26 16.08
C ALA A 88 7.31 13.51 16.34
N ARG A 89 7.31 12.69 17.38
CA ARG A 89 8.45 11.77 17.62
C ARG A 89 8.63 10.85 16.43
N VAL A 90 9.87 10.58 16.07
CA VAL A 90 10.24 9.60 15.05
C VAL A 90 9.89 8.21 15.59
N VAL A 91 8.69 7.74 15.26
CA VAL A 91 8.20 6.40 15.60
C VAL A 91 7.83 5.71 14.29
N LEU A 92 8.50 4.59 14.02
CA LEU A 92 8.20 3.78 12.85
C LEU A 92 6.98 2.91 13.15
N THR A 93 5.91 3.11 12.40
CA THR A 93 4.67 2.32 12.48
C THR A 93 4.31 1.80 11.10
N GLY A 94 3.78 0.60 11.03
CA GLY A 94 3.32 -0.02 9.79
C GLY A 94 1.93 -0.58 9.91
N HIS A 95 1.26 -0.71 8.77
CA HIS A 95 -0.01 -1.39 8.62
C HIS A 95 0.11 -2.38 7.46
N ALA A 96 -0.53 -3.53 7.58
CA ALA A 96 -0.60 -4.53 6.51
C ALA A 96 -2.03 -5.05 6.37
N ASP A 97 -2.40 -5.39 5.13
CA ASP A 97 -3.71 -5.93 4.76
C ASP A 97 -3.60 -6.85 3.55
N ALA A 98 -4.55 -7.76 3.40
CA ALA A 98 -4.72 -8.57 2.21
C ALA A 98 -6.19 -8.66 1.78
N SER A 99 -6.44 -8.48 0.50
CA SER A 99 -7.74 -8.81 -0.11
C SER A 99 -7.67 -10.20 -0.74
N TRP A 100 -8.35 -11.16 -0.10
CA TRP A 100 -8.34 -12.55 -0.58
C TRP A 100 -9.18 -12.70 -1.85
N VAL A 101 -8.56 -13.28 -2.92
CA VAL A 101 -9.21 -13.58 -4.20
C VAL A 101 -9.94 -12.35 -4.79
N ASP A 102 -9.27 -11.21 -4.84
CA ASP A 102 -9.79 -10.00 -5.49
C ASP A 102 -9.90 -10.14 -7.02
N ASN A 103 -9.22 -11.11 -7.59
CA ASN A 103 -9.27 -11.44 -9.01
C ASN A 103 -9.75 -12.88 -9.23
N LEU A 104 -11.03 -13.04 -9.54
CA LEU A 104 -11.67 -14.34 -9.79
C LEU A 104 -11.04 -15.13 -10.94
N ALA A 105 -10.49 -14.44 -11.96
CA ALA A 105 -9.89 -15.09 -13.13
C ALA A 105 -8.54 -15.76 -12.80
N THR A 106 -7.78 -15.22 -11.83
CA THR A 106 -6.47 -15.74 -11.45
C THR A 106 -6.44 -16.35 -10.05
N GLN A 107 -7.53 -16.20 -9.30
CA GLN A 107 -7.66 -16.63 -7.89
C GLN A 107 -6.52 -16.14 -6.98
N ARG A 108 -5.89 -15.02 -7.33
CA ARG A 108 -4.80 -14.43 -6.57
C ARG A 108 -5.29 -13.27 -5.73
N SER A 109 -4.65 -13.09 -4.58
CA SER A 109 -4.94 -12.06 -3.60
C SER A 109 -4.09 -10.82 -3.83
N SER A 110 -4.63 -9.65 -3.56
CA SER A 110 -3.87 -8.40 -3.44
C SER A 110 -3.35 -8.23 -2.01
N GLN A 111 -2.14 -7.75 -1.87
CA GLN A 111 -1.45 -7.54 -0.60
C GLN A 111 -0.92 -6.11 -0.57
N GLY A 112 -1.06 -5.46 0.57
CA GLY A 112 -0.63 -4.10 0.75
C GLY A 112 0.00 -3.86 2.11
N TYR A 113 0.90 -2.88 2.15
CA TYR A 113 1.39 -2.31 3.39
C TYR A 113 1.68 -0.82 3.23
N THR A 114 1.71 -0.13 4.35
CA THR A 114 2.24 1.22 4.47
C THR A 114 3.03 1.35 5.76
N PHE A 115 4.09 2.16 5.70
CA PHE A 115 4.91 2.55 6.85
C PHE A 115 4.95 4.05 6.98
N SER A 116 4.73 4.52 8.19
CA SER A 116 4.82 5.93 8.55
C SER A 116 5.97 6.15 9.52
N LEU A 117 6.65 7.27 9.33
CA LEU A 117 7.72 7.74 10.20
C LEU A 117 7.32 9.12 10.75
N GLY A 118 6.88 9.16 12.00
CA GLY A 118 6.28 10.36 12.55
C GLY A 118 4.90 10.64 11.93
N SER A 119 4.78 11.74 11.22
CA SER A 119 3.51 12.22 10.67
C SER A 119 3.18 11.73 9.26
N GLY A 120 4.14 11.19 8.49
CA GLY A 120 3.92 10.87 7.10
C GLY A 120 4.35 9.46 6.67
N SER A 121 3.70 8.96 5.63
CA SER A 121 4.07 7.68 5.02
C SER A 121 5.38 7.80 4.25
N VAL A 122 6.31 6.87 4.52
CA VAL A 122 7.66 6.82 3.92
C VAL A 122 7.88 5.61 3.04
N SER A 123 7.06 4.56 3.20
CA SER A 123 7.09 3.37 2.35
C SER A 123 5.69 2.79 2.22
N TRP A 124 5.34 2.34 1.03
CA TRP A 124 4.04 1.71 0.73
C TRP A 124 4.16 0.76 -0.44
N ARG A 125 3.26 -0.20 -0.49
CA ARG A 125 3.22 -1.15 -1.59
C ARG A 125 1.81 -1.73 -1.77
N SER A 126 1.45 -1.94 -3.03
CA SER A 126 0.34 -2.79 -3.43
C SER A 126 0.86 -3.81 -4.44
N THR A 127 0.67 -5.08 -4.17
CA THR A 127 1.15 -6.15 -5.05
C THR A 127 0.20 -7.33 -5.05
N ARG A 128 0.21 -8.11 -6.12
CA ARG A 128 -0.53 -9.37 -6.22
C ARG A 128 0.33 -10.51 -5.70
N SER A 129 -0.28 -11.45 -4.98
CA SER A 129 0.40 -12.67 -4.55
C SER A 129 1.00 -13.43 -5.74
N SER A 130 2.19 -13.99 -5.54
CA SER A 130 2.87 -14.82 -6.56
C SER A 130 2.21 -16.18 -6.77
N SER A 131 1.46 -16.66 -5.78
CA SER A 131 0.74 -17.94 -5.76
C SER A 131 -0.73 -17.76 -5.43
N VAL A 132 -1.54 -18.74 -5.74
CA VAL A 132 -2.91 -18.87 -5.22
C VAL A 132 -2.81 -19.23 -3.74
N LEU A 133 -3.61 -18.55 -2.92
CA LEU A 133 -3.63 -18.73 -1.46
C LEU A 133 -4.93 -19.43 -1.07
N ASN A 134 -4.82 -20.40 -0.15
CA ASN A 134 -5.90 -21.31 0.18
C ASN A 134 -6.94 -20.70 1.14
N SER A 135 -6.62 -19.59 1.79
CA SER A 135 -7.51 -18.93 2.74
C SER A 135 -7.19 -17.44 2.90
N SER A 136 -8.14 -16.68 3.43
CA SER A 136 -7.93 -15.28 3.82
C SER A 136 -6.83 -15.16 4.87
N CYS A 137 -6.78 -16.08 5.84
CA CYS A 137 -5.72 -16.08 6.86
C CYS A 137 -4.32 -16.25 6.24
N GLU A 138 -4.18 -17.13 5.24
CA GLU A 138 -2.92 -17.28 4.51
C GLU A 138 -2.54 -16.00 3.77
N ALA A 139 -3.51 -15.32 3.15
CA ALA A 139 -3.27 -14.05 2.46
C ALA A 139 -2.76 -12.97 3.42
N GLU A 140 -3.36 -12.86 4.61
CA GLU A 140 -2.95 -11.95 5.67
C GLU A 140 -1.54 -12.25 6.20
N ILE A 141 -1.22 -13.53 6.41
CA ILE A 141 0.13 -13.95 6.82
C ILE A 141 1.17 -13.53 5.77
N TYR A 142 0.86 -13.68 4.49
CA TYR A 142 1.74 -13.25 3.42
C TYR A 142 1.93 -11.74 3.38
N ALA A 143 0.85 -10.95 3.55
CA ALA A 143 0.93 -9.50 3.62
C ALA A 143 1.77 -9.05 4.83
N GLY A 144 1.53 -9.63 6.00
CA GLY A 144 2.30 -9.35 7.21
C GLY A 144 3.78 -9.73 7.09
N ALA A 145 4.09 -10.84 6.43
CA ALA A 145 5.48 -11.24 6.18
C ALA A 145 6.19 -10.27 5.22
N LEU A 146 5.50 -9.82 4.17
CA LEU A 146 6.01 -8.82 3.25
C LEU A 146 6.28 -7.48 3.97
N ALA A 147 5.34 -7.05 4.80
CA ALA A 147 5.49 -5.87 5.64
C ALA A 147 6.63 -6.01 6.65
N ALA A 148 6.79 -7.18 7.27
CA ALA A 148 7.90 -7.44 8.21
C ALA A 148 9.28 -7.35 7.54
N GLN A 149 9.40 -7.76 6.27
CA GLN A 149 10.64 -7.59 5.49
C GLN A 149 10.97 -6.11 5.30
N GLU A 150 9.97 -5.32 4.90
CA GLU A 150 10.14 -3.88 4.71
C GLU A 150 10.46 -3.16 6.01
N LEU A 151 9.74 -3.50 7.11
CA LEU A 151 10.00 -2.95 8.43
C LEU A 151 11.45 -3.19 8.89
N ARG A 152 11.95 -4.42 8.68
CA ARG A 152 13.35 -4.76 9.00
C ARG A 152 14.32 -3.91 8.20
N TRP A 153 14.05 -3.71 6.91
CA TRP A 153 14.89 -2.88 6.05
C TRP A 153 14.87 -1.41 6.49
N LEU A 154 13.68 -0.85 6.77
CA LEU A 154 13.54 0.52 7.28
C LEU A 154 14.25 0.70 8.63
N THR A 155 14.12 -0.26 9.53
CA THR A 155 14.81 -0.23 10.83
C THR A 155 16.33 -0.21 10.64
N TYR A 156 16.84 -1.04 9.71
CA TYR A 156 18.26 -1.07 9.39
C TYR A 156 18.74 0.25 8.76
N LEU A 157 17.96 0.81 7.84
CA LEU A 157 18.24 2.11 7.22
C LEU A 157 18.32 3.23 8.29
N LEU A 158 17.31 3.32 9.16
CA LEU A 158 17.28 4.31 10.24
C LEU A 158 18.48 4.17 11.18
N THR A 159 18.86 2.94 11.52
CA THR A 159 20.03 2.67 12.36
C THR A 159 21.31 3.17 11.71
N ASN A 160 21.49 2.93 10.40
CA ASN A 160 22.67 3.41 9.66
C ASN A 160 22.69 4.93 9.50
N LEU A 161 21.54 5.57 9.52
CA LEU A 161 21.43 7.04 9.52
C LEU A 161 21.64 7.67 10.91
N GLY A 162 21.87 6.87 11.95
CA GLY A 162 22.03 7.35 13.33
C GLY A 162 20.71 7.58 14.07
N GLU A 163 19.58 7.26 13.45
CA GLU A 163 18.22 7.46 13.98
C GLU A 163 17.55 6.13 14.35
N ALA A 164 18.27 5.26 15.04
CA ALA A 164 17.76 3.96 15.47
C ALA A 164 16.44 4.12 16.27
N PRO A 165 15.41 3.32 16.00
CA PRO A 165 14.16 3.34 16.76
C PRO A 165 14.44 3.05 18.24
N ARG A 166 13.92 3.92 19.13
CA ARG A 166 14.10 3.77 20.59
C ARG A 166 13.26 2.66 21.20
N SER A 167 12.26 2.19 20.49
CA SER A 167 11.38 1.07 20.86
C SER A 167 11.11 0.23 19.61
N PRO A 168 10.76 -1.06 19.78
CA PRO A 168 10.41 -1.91 18.65
C PRO A 168 9.30 -1.27 17.79
N PRO A 169 9.50 -1.15 16.48
CA PRO A 169 8.46 -0.66 15.57
C PRO A 169 7.20 -1.52 15.67
N VAL A 170 6.04 -0.91 15.45
CA VAL A 170 4.76 -1.59 15.52
C VAL A 170 4.22 -1.85 14.13
N LEU A 171 3.84 -3.10 13.87
CA LEU A 171 3.11 -3.50 12.68
C LEU A 171 1.66 -3.87 13.06
N TYR A 172 0.72 -3.10 12.57
CA TYR A 172 -0.71 -3.31 12.76
C TYR A 172 -1.27 -4.25 11.71
N VAL A 173 -2.06 -5.23 12.13
CA VAL A 173 -2.77 -6.18 11.28
C VAL A 173 -4.19 -6.37 11.79
N ASP A 174 -5.14 -6.64 10.92
CA ASP A 174 -6.55 -6.82 11.30
C ASP A 174 -6.97 -8.29 11.43
N ASN A 175 -6.03 -9.23 11.28
CA ASN A 175 -6.28 -10.67 11.41
C ASN A 175 -5.82 -11.20 12.76
N LYS A 176 -6.79 -11.53 13.64
CA LYS A 176 -6.51 -12.10 14.97
C LYS A 176 -5.87 -13.49 14.90
N ALA A 177 -6.18 -14.28 13.86
CA ALA A 177 -5.57 -15.60 13.70
C ALA A 177 -4.08 -15.49 13.39
N MET A 178 -3.68 -14.50 12.59
CA MET A 178 -2.25 -14.20 12.36
C MET A 178 -1.55 -13.84 13.67
N LEU A 179 -2.16 -13.00 14.51
CA LEU A 179 -1.59 -12.63 15.82
C LEU A 179 -1.44 -13.83 16.74
N ALA A 180 -2.49 -14.66 16.84
CA ALA A 180 -2.48 -15.87 17.67
C ALA A 180 -1.37 -16.84 17.21
N LEU A 181 -1.27 -17.06 15.91
CA LEU A 181 -0.21 -17.87 15.33
C LEU A 181 1.19 -17.31 15.63
N CYS A 182 1.40 -16.00 15.68
CA CYS A 182 2.69 -15.39 16.04
C CYS A 182 3.00 -15.49 17.53
N GLN A 183 1.99 -15.60 18.38
CA GLN A 183 2.14 -15.68 19.83
C GLN A 183 2.22 -17.12 20.34
N GLU A 184 1.48 -18.02 19.70
CA GLU A 184 1.41 -19.42 20.10
C GLU A 184 2.39 -20.28 19.30
N HIS A 185 3.16 -21.14 19.99
CA HIS A 185 4.12 -22.05 19.37
C HIS A 185 3.46 -23.25 18.65
N ILE A 186 2.21 -23.11 18.22
CA ILE A 186 1.44 -24.18 17.61
C ILE A 186 1.80 -24.29 16.11
N LEU A 187 2.68 -25.25 15.80
CA LEU A 187 2.90 -25.72 14.44
C LEU A 187 1.87 -26.81 14.14
N ASP A 188 0.71 -26.45 13.62
CA ASP A 188 -0.23 -27.43 13.10
C ASP A 188 0.25 -27.95 11.74
N HIS A 189 -0.04 -29.25 11.46
CA HIS A 189 0.27 -29.89 10.17
C HIS A 189 -0.34 -29.14 8.96
N ARG A 190 -1.39 -28.34 9.18
CA ARG A 190 -2.06 -27.52 8.16
C ARG A 190 -1.28 -26.28 7.72
N THR A 191 -0.28 -25.86 8.51
CA THR A 191 0.47 -24.63 8.27
C THR A 191 1.87 -24.84 7.69
N LYS A 192 2.26 -26.09 7.38
CA LYS A 192 3.63 -26.43 6.92
C LYS A 192 4.10 -25.64 5.70
N HIS A 193 3.22 -25.32 4.74
CA HIS A 193 3.61 -24.57 3.54
C HIS A 193 3.68 -23.06 3.75
N ILE A 194 3.04 -22.57 4.81
CA ILE A 194 3.01 -21.16 5.21
C ILE A 194 4.28 -20.80 6.00
N VAL A 195 4.93 -21.82 6.55
CA VAL A 195 5.90 -21.81 7.64
C VAL A 195 7.07 -20.84 7.41
N LEU A 196 7.71 -20.84 6.23
CA LEU A 196 8.95 -20.06 6.04
C LEU A 196 8.76 -18.53 6.07
N ARG A 197 7.68 -18.02 5.46
CA ARG A 197 7.43 -16.57 5.43
C ARG A 197 6.87 -16.06 6.76
N TYR A 198 6.07 -16.89 7.39
CA TYR A 198 5.52 -16.67 8.72
C TYR A 198 6.60 -16.54 9.79
N PHE A 199 7.64 -17.35 9.72
CA PHE A 199 8.74 -17.30 10.69
C PHE A 199 9.43 -15.95 10.77
N LEU A 200 9.48 -15.15 9.70
CA LEU A 200 10.17 -13.87 9.77
C LEU A 200 9.48 -12.90 10.74
N ALA A 201 8.16 -12.71 10.62
CA ALA A 201 7.43 -11.79 11.51
C ALA A 201 7.51 -12.25 12.97
N ARG A 202 7.41 -13.55 13.19
CA ARG A 202 7.54 -14.18 14.50
C ARG A 202 8.97 -14.04 15.06
N ASP A 203 10.01 -14.39 14.28
CA ASP A 203 11.40 -14.27 14.70
C ASP A 203 11.75 -12.84 15.09
N LEU A 204 11.30 -11.85 14.33
CA LEU A 204 11.47 -10.44 14.66
C LEU A 204 10.75 -10.05 15.94
N GLN A 205 9.56 -10.59 16.20
CA GLN A 205 8.81 -10.36 17.43
C GLN A 205 9.50 -11.03 18.65
N GLU A 206 9.94 -12.27 18.53
CA GLU A 206 10.67 -13.00 19.56
C GLU A 206 11.99 -12.29 19.94
N ARG A 207 12.66 -11.70 18.95
CA ARG A 207 13.89 -10.89 19.17
C ARG A 207 13.60 -9.48 19.68
N GLY A 208 12.35 -9.10 19.86
CA GLY A 208 11.98 -7.75 20.27
C GLY A 208 12.28 -6.67 19.23
N GLN A 209 12.45 -7.04 17.96
CA GLN A 209 12.72 -6.13 16.83
C GLN A 209 11.45 -5.66 16.12
N LEU A 210 10.30 -6.27 16.44
CA LEU A 210 8.99 -5.96 15.93
C LEU A 210 7.95 -6.20 17.01
N ARG A 211 6.91 -5.39 17.08
CA ARG A 211 5.71 -5.64 17.84
C ARG A 211 4.51 -5.74 16.91
N LEU A 212 3.88 -6.90 16.84
CA LEU A 212 2.59 -7.07 16.15
C LEU A 212 1.46 -6.58 17.04
N ALA A 213 0.53 -5.83 16.47
CA ALA A 213 -0.64 -5.31 17.18
C ALA A 213 -1.91 -5.47 16.31
N TYR A 214 -3.04 -5.70 16.98
CA TYR A 214 -4.33 -5.74 16.29
C TYR A 214 -4.83 -4.34 16.00
N VAL A 215 -5.40 -4.17 14.83
CA VAL A 215 -6.21 -3.02 14.45
C VAL A 215 -7.55 -3.50 13.90
N ALA A 216 -8.63 -2.80 14.23
CA ALA A 216 -9.92 -3.12 13.61
C ALA A 216 -9.89 -2.81 12.11
N SER A 217 -10.51 -3.66 11.27
CA SER A 217 -10.49 -3.49 9.80
C SER A 217 -10.93 -2.10 9.34
N GLN A 218 -11.91 -1.50 10.03
CA GLN A 218 -12.38 -0.13 9.74
C GLN A 218 -11.32 0.96 10.01
N ALA A 219 -10.34 0.66 10.85
CA ALA A 219 -9.22 1.55 11.18
C ALA A 219 -7.93 1.14 10.47
N ASN A 220 -7.97 0.09 9.63
CA ASN A 220 -6.81 -0.34 8.86
C ASN A 220 -6.65 0.52 7.60
N THR A 221 -5.68 1.40 7.63
CA THR A 221 -5.40 2.34 6.54
C THR A 221 -4.94 1.67 5.25
N THR A 222 -4.54 0.40 5.31
CA THR A 222 -4.02 -0.36 4.17
C THR A 222 -5.10 -0.89 3.22
N ASP A 223 -6.37 -0.75 3.54
CA ASP A 223 -7.48 -1.08 2.66
C ASP A 223 -7.36 -0.41 1.27
N VAL A 224 -6.86 0.82 1.22
CA VAL A 224 -6.62 1.56 -0.03
C VAL A 224 -5.56 0.92 -0.93
N PHE A 225 -4.72 0.05 -0.39
CA PHE A 225 -3.67 -0.66 -1.13
C PHE A 225 -4.09 -2.04 -1.62
N THR A 226 -5.23 -2.55 -1.15
CA THR A 226 -5.67 -3.93 -1.42
C THR A 226 -7.00 -4.01 -2.16
N LYS A 227 -7.82 -2.94 -2.12
CA LYS A 227 -9.14 -2.93 -2.76
C LYS A 227 -9.56 -1.55 -3.26
N ALA A 228 -10.52 -1.53 -4.20
CA ALA A 228 -11.16 -0.30 -4.63
C ALA A 228 -12.22 0.09 -3.60
N LEU A 229 -12.06 1.26 -2.98
CA LEU A 229 -12.92 1.75 -1.91
C LEU A 229 -14.02 2.69 -2.44
N GLN A 230 -15.13 2.78 -1.71
CA GLN A 230 -16.11 3.83 -1.91
C GLN A 230 -15.55 5.19 -1.46
N PRO A 231 -16.10 6.33 -1.94
CA PRO A 231 -15.60 7.64 -1.54
C PRO A 231 -15.61 7.91 -0.04
N CYS A 232 -16.60 7.37 0.70
CA CYS A 232 -16.71 7.48 2.14
C CYS A 232 -15.60 6.72 2.88
N ASP A 233 -15.18 5.58 2.37
CA ASP A 233 -14.15 4.73 2.98
C ASP A 233 -12.74 5.13 2.55
N HIS A 234 -12.64 5.77 1.38
CA HIS A 234 -11.37 6.24 0.84
C HIS A 234 -10.85 7.48 1.58
N GLN A 235 -11.75 8.36 2.01
CA GLN A 235 -11.39 9.62 2.67
C GLN A 235 -10.71 9.45 4.04
N PRO A 236 -11.15 8.54 4.93
CA PRO A 236 -10.44 8.27 6.18
C PRO A 236 -9.02 7.75 6.00
N CYS A 237 -8.75 6.99 4.95
CA CYS A 237 -7.40 6.52 4.64
C CYS A 237 -6.41 7.65 4.36
N PHE A 238 -6.89 8.81 3.87
CA PHE A 238 -6.04 9.97 3.66
C PHE A 238 -5.63 10.67 4.94
N ALA A 239 -6.52 10.75 5.93
CA ALA A 239 -6.21 11.37 7.20
C ALA A 239 -5.05 10.66 7.92
N PHE A 240 -4.95 9.33 7.76
CA PHE A 240 -3.86 8.53 8.31
C PHE A 240 -2.58 8.56 7.47
N LEU A 241 -2.69 8.88 6.18
CA LEU A 241 -1.53 9.09 5.31
C LEU A 241 -0.97 10.51 5.44
N ASP A 242 -1.52 11.31 6.34
CA ASP A 242 -1.15 12.74 6.59
C ASP A 242 -1.22 13.61 5.33
N TRP A 243 -2.29 13.44 4.57
CA TRP A 243 -2.54 14.21 3.36
C TRP A 243 -3.48 15.37 3.67
N SER A 244 -2.96 16.50 3.91
CA SER A 244 -3.80 17.69 4.01
C SER A 244 -3.61 18.60 2.80
N CYS A 245 -4.67 18.74 2.03
CA CYS A 245 -4.78 19.74 0.97
C CYS A 245 -4.67 21.16 1.54
N ASP A 246 -4.99 21.34 2.82
CA ASP A 246 -5.13 22.65 3.45
C ASP A 246 -3.81 23.31 3.83
N LEU A 247 -2.71 22.58 3.92
CA LEU A 247 -1.40 23.13 4.28
C LEU A 247 -0.73 23.94 3.17
N LEU A 248 -1.13 23.74 1.91
CA LEU A 248 -0.56 24.50 0.78
C LEU A 248 -1.21 25.87 0.58
N PHE A 249 -2.37 26.14 1.20
CA PHE A 249 -3.12 27.39 1.04
C PHE A 249 -3.44 28.10 2.36
N SER A 250 -2.91 27.64 3.50
CA SER A 250 -3.05 28.40 4.75
C SER A 250 -2.07 29.56 4.77
N PRO A 251 -2.55 30.81 4.81
CA PRO A 251 -1.67 31.99 4.92
C PRO A 251 -0.98 32.11 6.28
N THR A 252 -1.19 31.13 7.19
CA THR A 252 -0.60 31.11 8.53
C THR A 252 0.32 29.91 8.70
N LEU A 253 1.34 29.77 7.84
CA LEU A 253 2.51 28.98 8.18
C LEU A 253 3.27 29.71 9.31
N PRO A 254 3.50 29.07 10.48
CA PRO A 254 4.40 29.64 11.45
C PRO A 254 5.78 29.77 10.81
N MET A 255 6.28 30.98 10.76
CA MET A 255 7.64 31.31 10.29
C MET A 255 8.65 30.41 11.02
N GLY A 256 9.26 29.47 10.32
CA GLY A 256 10.24 28.55 10.88
C GLY A 256 10.66 27.38 9.98
N VAL A 257 10.04 27.20 8.83
CA VAL A 257 10.50 26.21 7.85
C VAL A 257 11.40 26.92 6.84
N SER A 258 12.71 26.95 7.12
CA SER A 258 13.71 27.35 6.13
C SER A 258 13.78 26.27 5.04
N TYR A 259 13.42 26.64 3.82
CA TYR A 259 13.65 25.82 2.64
C TYR A 259 15.14 25.55 2.46
N LEU A 260 15.53 24.28 2.41
CA LEU A 260 16.91 23.81 2.15
C LEU A 260 17.32 23.87 0.66
N TYR A 261 16.70 24.74 -0.14
CA TYR A 261 17.14 24.99 -1.51
C TYR A 261 17.40 26.50 -1.68
N PRO A 262 18.65 26.90 -1.93
CA PRO A 262 18.93 28.27 -2.35
C PRO A 262 18.31 28.51 -3.74
N PRO A 263 17.80 29.71 -4.04
CA PRO A 263 17.33 30.06 -5.37
C PRO A 263 18.50 29.94 -6.35
N ALA A 264 18.24 29.27 -7.47
CA ALA A 264 19.17 29.22 -8.58
C ALA A 264 19.42 30.64 -9.08
N SER A 265 20.65 31.07 -9.01
CA SER A 265 21.19 32.27 -9.65
C SER A 265 21.37 32.09 -11.13
#